data_37520aed086dca817714fec2b2ebd56f
#
_entry.id   37520aed086dca817714fec2b2ebd56f
#
_cell.length_a   1.000
_cell.length_b   1.000
_cell.length_c   1.000
_cell.angle_alpha   90.00
_cell.angle_beta   90.00
_cell.angle_gamma   90.00
#
_symmetry.space_group_name_H-M   'P 1'
#
loop_
_entity.id
_entity.type
_entity.pdbx_description
1 polymer ?
#
loop_
_entity_poly.entity_id
_entity_poly.type
_entity_poly.pdbx_seq_one_letter_code
_entity_poly.pdbx_strand_id
1 'polypeptide(L)'
;MPRFDYVAVDGAGRTVTGSVEARDLALARDQLGRKQLMPLEVQPGRGVSRTGTAGPARGTRLDARALALATRQLATLIAVVPVEEAVRTLALQAEKPKVRRCLEAVHKGVVEGRRLSEAMGEQGRAFPPLYRAMIAAGESSGALQPILERLADGLEREQEVRGKVITALVYPAALAVVALAVITALMTFVVPKVVDQFTSMNQQLPLLTRIIIGISHAMRDWGWVAALGLVCAGALAGLALRRPALRLKADTALLRLPVIGRLIRDLHAARMARTLSTMIASGLPVLEGLNLTARTVSNTRLAAATRTMAEVVREGGSLSGAMRRADVFPPLLVHMTASGEGSGRLEPLLDRAADYMDREFATFTAVMLSLLEPGIIIVMGGVVALIVLSILLPILQINTLAAV
;
A
#
# COMPACT_ATOMS: atom_id res chain seq x y z
N MET A 1 -5.85 43.92 15.14
CA MET A 1 -5.14 44.99 14.43
C MET A 1 -4.79 44.48 13.04
N PRO A 2 -4.76 45.33 12.00
CA PRO A 2 -4.32 44.85 10.68
C PRO A 2 -2.87 44.38 10.75
N ARG A 3 -2.57 43.31 10.00
CA ARG A 3 -1.27 42.66 9.95
C ARG A 3 -0.59 43.02 8.64
N PHE A 4 0.70 43.35 8.70
CA PHE A 4 1.53 43.69 7.54
C PHE A 4 2.64 42.64 7.40
N ASP A 5 2.80 42.10 6.20
CA ASP A 5 3.90 41.20 5.88
C ASP A 5 5.04 42.03 5.30
N TYR A 6 6.29 41.76 5.70
CA TYR A 6 7.46 42.53 5.30
C TYR A 6 8.61 41.65 4.82
N VAL A 7 9.37 42.20 3.90
CA VAL A 7 10.70 41.76 3.50
C VAL A 7 11.67 42.90 3.91
N ALA A 8 12.64 42.60 4.77
CA ALA A 8 13.60 43.57 5.26
C ALA A 8 15.01 42.98 5.26
N VAL A 9 16.02 43.88 5.34
CA VAL A 9 17.44 43.52 5.46
C VAL A 9 17.90 43.82 6.86
N ASP A 10 18.62 42.89 7.51
CA ASP A 10 19.26 43.11 8.80
C ASP A 10 20.57 43.87 8.66
N GLY A 11 21.14 44.35 9.79
CA GLY A 11 22.42 45.08 9.80
C GLY A 11 23.63 44.29 9.28
N ALA A 12 23.48 42.99 9.02
CA ALA A 12 24.49 42.11 8.43
C ALA A 12 24.25 41.85 6.91
N GLY A 13 23.29 42.55 6.28
CA GLY A 13 22.99 42.42 4.85
C GLY A 13 22.14 41.21 4.49
N ARG A 14 21.52 40.48 5.44
CA ARG A 14 20.71 39.27 5.19
C ARG A 14 19.24 39.66 5.08
N THR A 15 18.55 39.08 4.10
CA THR A 15 17.13 39.30 3.93
C THR A 15 16.32 38.52 4.96
N VAL A 16 15.48 39.21 5.72
CA VAL A 16 14.59 38.65 6.73
C VAL A 16 13.15 38.93 6.33
N THR A 17 12.31 37.92 6.33
CA THR A 17 10.88 38.03 6.07
C THR A 17 10.08 37.77 7.36
N GLY A 18 9.00 38.51 7.57
CA GLY A 18 8.18 38.34 8.75
C GLY A 18 6.87 39.11 8.65
N SER A 19 6.14 39.19 9.74
CA SER A 19 4.91 39.96 9.82
C SER A 19 4.88 40.82 11.10
N VAL A 20 4.30 42.01 10.99
CA VAL A 20 4.15 42.97 12.08
C VAL A 20 2.70 43.43 12.16
N GLU A 21 2.19 43.60 13.37
CA GLU A 21 0.84 44.14 13.59
C GLU A 21 0.96 45.66 13.84
N ALA A 22 0.30 46.45 12.98
CA ALA A 22 0.27 47.91 13.09
C ALA A 22 -1.09 48.44 12.65
N ARG A 23 -1.42 49.68 13.07
CA ARG A 23 -2.66 50.32 12.66
C ARG A 23 -2.64 50.77 11.19
N ASP A 24 -1.47 51.14 10.72
CA ASP A 24 -1.22 51.58 9.33
C ASP A 24 0.20 51.18 8.85
N LEU A 25 0.46 51.40 7.58
CA LEU A 25 1.70 51.06 6.88
C LEU A 25 2.90 51.89 7.38
N ALA A 26 2.66 53.13 7.84
CA ALA A 26 3.70 54.00 8.38
C ALA A 26 4.20 53.51 9.75
N LEU A 27 3.29 53.12 10.62
CA LEU A 27 3.60 52.53 11.92
C LEU A 27 4.29 51.17 11.78
N ALA A 28 3.92 50.37 10.79
CA ALA A 28 4.60 49.12 10.49
C ALA A 28 6.06 49.34 10.08
N ARG A 29 6.35 50.33 9.26
CA ARG A 29 7.72 50.72 8.86
C ARG A 29 8.55 51.27 10.06
N ASP A 30 7.94 52.08 10.92
CA ASP A 30 8.61 52.63 12.12
C ASP A 30 8.98 51.50 13.11
N GLN A 31 8.07 50.53 13.30
CA GLN A 31 8.37 49.36 14.16
C GLN A 31 9.51 48.50 13.59
N LEU A 32 9.62 48.34 12.26
CA LEU A 32 10.74 47.63 11.65
C LEU A 32 12.05 48.39 11.79
N GLY A 33 12.03 49.73 11.63
CA GLY A 33 13.19 50.58 11.87
C GLY A 33 13.72 50.47 13.30
N ARG A 34 12.83 50.44 14.31
CA ARG A 34 13.22 50.22 15.74
C ARG A 34 13.84 48.84 15.99
N LYS A 35 13.54 47.83 15.12
CA LYS A 35 14.15 46.53 15.18
C LYS A 35 15.44 46.41 14.35
N GLN A 36 15.99 47.55 13.87
CA GLN A 36 17.17 47.62 13.01
C GLN A 36 17.01 46.82 11.71
N LEU A 37 15.79 46.69 11.22
CA LEU A 37 15.48 46.07 9.95
C LEU A 37 15.12 47.13 8.91
N MET A 38 15.86 47.16 7.81
CA MET A 38 15.57 48.03 6.68
C MET A 38 14.49 47.39 5.80
N PRO A 39 13.23 47.89 5.78
CA PRO A 39 12.16 47.32 4.98
C PRO A 39 12.40 47.57 3.51
N LEU A 40 12.50 46.48 2.73
CA LEU A 40 12.52 46.53 1.24
C LEU A 40 11.09 46.59 0.71
N GLU A 41 10.19 45.83 1.31
CA GLU A 41 8.80 45.75 0.90
C GLU A 41 7.91 45.51 2.13
N VAL A 42 6.80 46.26 2.22
CA VAL A 42 5.78 46.08 3.27
C VAL A 42 4.42 46.10 2.60
N GLN A 43 3.70 45.00 2.66
CA GLN A 43 2.36 44.86 2.08
C GLN A 43 1.31 44.62 3.16
N PRO A 44 0.06 45.14 3.00
CA PRO A 44 -1.04 44.74 3.85
C PRO A 44 -1.23 43.22 3.79
N GLY A 45 -1.17 42.55 4.94
CA GLY A 45 -1.27 41.10 5.03
C GLY A 45 -2.60 40.59 4.47
N ARG A 46 -2.62 40.24 3.21
CA ARG A 46 -3.51 39.22 2.72
C ARG A 46 -3.01 37.95 3.40
N GLY A 47 -3.84 37.30 4.21
CA GLY A 47 -3.48 36.08 4.92
C GLY A 47 -2.74 35.10 4.01
N VAL A 48 -1.45 35.31 3.88
CA VAL A 48 -0.55 34.38 3.24
C VAL A 48 -0.40 33.26 4.24
N SER A 49 -1.14 32.19 4.02
CA SER A 49 -0.75 30.90 4.55
C SER A 49 0.77 30.83 4.49
N ARG A 50 1.40 30.65 5.64
CA ARG A 50 2.84 30.42 5.77
C ARG A 50 3.30 29.56 4.60
N THR A 51 3.86 30.17 3.57
CA THR A 51 4.90 29.54 2.81
C THR A 51 6.08 29.46 3.77
N GLY A 52 5.96 28.49 4.72
CA GLY A 52 7.10 28.07 5.47
C GLY A 52 8.18 27.81 4.44
N THR A 53 9.39 28.25 4.70
CA THR A 53 10.60 27.61 4.20
C THR A 53 10.26 26.13 4.14
N ALA A 54 10.04 25.62 2.91
CA ALA A 54 9.78 24.23 2.70
C ALA A 54 11.03 23.50 3.17
N GLY A 55 10.99 23.11 4.44
CA GLY A 55 11.80 21.99 4.88
C GLY A 55 11.48 20.87 3.89
N PRO A 56 12.43 19.99 3.54
CA PRO A 56 12.30 19.05 2.44
C PRO A 56 10.90 18.45 2.51
N ALA A 57 10.07 18.75 1.51
CA ALA A 57 8.66 18.39 1.50
C ALA A 57 8.62 16.91 1.83
N ARG A 58 8.04 16.55 2.98
CA ARG A 58 7.84 15.15 3.35
C ARG A 58 7.11 14.54 2.17
N GLY A 59 7.88 13.88 1.28
CA GLY A 59 7.50 13.54 -0.08
C GLY A 59 6.14 12.86 -0.06
N THR A 60 5.18 13.53 -0.63
CA THR A 60 3.81 13.04 -0.76
C THR A 60 3.88 11.83 -1.69
N ARG A 61 3.67 10.64 -1.16
CA ARG A 61 3.61 9.43 -1.97
C ARG A 61 2.48 9.59 -2.99
N LEU A 62 2.78 9.46 -4.27
CA LEU A 62 1.76 9.38 -5.31
C LEU A 62 0.97 8.09 -5.13
N ASP A 63 -0.31 8.14 -5.41
CA ASP A 63 -1.13 6.95 -5.52
C ASP A 63 -0.60 6.07 -6.66
N ALA A 64 -0.54 4.76 -6.45
CA ALA A 64 0.03 3.83 -7.42
C ALA A 64 -0.67 3.90 -8.79
N ARG A 65 -2.01 4.13 -8.80
CA ARG A 65 -2.77 4.34 -10.02
C ARG A 65 -2.37 5.65 -10.72
N ALA A 66 -2.16 6.72 -9.96
CA ALA A 66 -1.74 8.00 -10.52
C ALA A 66 -0.31 7.93 -11.08
N LEU A 67 0.59 7.19 -10.42
CA LEU A 67 1.95 6.96 -10.92
C LEU A 67 1.93 6.14 -12.22
N ALA A 68 1.16 5.05 -12.29
CA ALA A 68 1.03 4.24 -13.51
C ALA A 68 0.51 5.06 -14.70
N LEU A 69 -0.57 5.82 -14.49
CA LEU A 69 -1.15 6.68 -15.51
C LEU A 69 -0.16 7.76 -15.97
N ALA A 70 0.48 8.45 -15.03
CA ALA A 70 1.47 9.49 -15.35
C ALA A 70 2.67 8.91 -16.12
N THR A 71 3.11 7.69 -15.77
CA THR A 71 4.22 7.01 -16.47
C THR A 71 3.82 6.65 -17.90
N ARG A 72 2.60 6.11 -18.11
CA ARG A 72 2.08 5.79 -19.45
C ARG A 72 1.98 7.02 -20.33
N GLN A 73 1.40 8.10 -19.80
CA GLN A 73 1.29 9.35 -20.52
C GLN A 73 2.67 9.95 -20.84
N LEU A 74 3.61 9.88 -19.89
CA LEU A 74 4.97 10.36 -20.11
C LEU A 74 5.68 9.54 -21.19
N ALA A 75 5.55 8.21 -21.18
CA ALA A 75 6.10 7.33 -22.21
C ALA A 75 5.58 7.69 -23.60
N THR A 76 4.27 7.94 -23.72
CA THR A 76 3.64 8.33 -24.98
C THR A 76 4.09 9.71 -25.45
N LEU A 77 4.20 10.69 -24.54
CA LEU A 77 4.60 12.06 -24.89
C LEU A 77 6.07 12.12 -25.32
N ILE A 78 6.97 11.44 -24.62
CA ILE A 78 8.42 11.44 -24.96
C ILE A 78 8.71 10.80 -26.33
N ALA A 79 7.81 10.00 -26.87
CA ALA A 79 7.92 9.48 -28.22
C ALA A 79 7.82 10.59 -29.30
N VAL A 80 7.21 11.74 -28.96
CA VAL A 80 6.84 12.78 -29.95
C VAL A 80 7.44 14.14 -29.60
N VAL A 81 7.61 14.45 -28.29
CA VAL A 81 8.10 15.75 -27.84
C VAL A 81 9.28 15.63 -26.88
N PRO A 82 10.11 16.68 -26.72
CA PRO A 82 11.20 16.69 -25.75
C PRO A 82 10.72 16.43 -24.31
N VAL A 83 11.61 15.90 -23.46
CA VAL A 83 11.33 15.55 -22.06
C VAL A 83 10.71 16.72 -21.27
N GLU A 84 11.24 17.92 -21.44
CA GLU A 84 10.76 19.13 -20.77
C GLU A 84 9.29 19.40 -21.10
N GLU A 85 8.96 19.40 -22.39
CA GLU A 85 7.59 19.67 -22.88
C GLU A 85 6.62 18.54 -22.50
N ALA A 86 7.09 17.28 -22.51
CA ALA A 86 6.32 16.13 -22.06
C ALA A 86 5.92 16.26 -20.59
N VAL A 87 6.86 16.61 -19.71
CA VAL A 87 6.60 16.78 -18.27
C VAL A 87 5.70 17.98 -18.00
N ARG A 88 5.87 19.09 -18.75
CA ARG A 88 5.01 20.28 -18.68
C ARG A 88 3.57 19.94 -19.06
N THR A 89 3.38 19.26 -20.18
CA THR A 89 2.06 18.86 -20.68
C THR A 89 1.38 17.93 -19.68
N LEU A 90 2.11 16.96 -19.12
CA LEU A 90 1.61 16.05 -18.12
C LEU A 90 1.19 16.79 -16.82
N ALA A 91 1.96 17.79 -16.39
CA ALA A 91 1.62 18.61 -15.23
C ALA A 91 0.31 19.40 -15.44
N LEU A 92 0.11 19.95 -16.65
CA LEU A 92 -1.12 20.68 -17.00
C LEU A 92 -2.35 19.77 -17.06
N GLN A 93 -2.20 18.52 -17.53
CA GLN A 93 -3.28 17.54 -17.63
C GLN A 93 -3.61 16.85 -16.30
N ALA A 94 -2.77 17.00 -15.29
CA ALA A 94 -2.97 16.34 -14.02
C ALA A 94 -4.21 16.86 -13.27
N GLU A 95 -5.23 16.00 -13.10
CA GLU A 95 -6.48 16.34 -12.39
C GLU A 95 -6.26 16.51 -10.89
N LYS A 96 -5.46 15.61 -10.29
CA LYS A 96 -5.22 15.61 -8.83
C LYS A 96 -4.20 16.69 -8.46
N PRO A 97 -4.54 17.66 -7.59
CA PRO A 97 -3.63 18.76 -7.22
C PRO A 97 -2.27 18.30 -6.65
N LYS A 98 -2.23 17.11 -6.01
CA LYS A 98 -0.99 16.54 -5.50
C LYS A 98 -0.07 16.06 -6.62
N VAL A 99 -0.64 15.44 -7.66
CA VAL A 99 0.10 14.97 -8.84
C VAL A 99 0.63 16.16 -9.61
N ARG A 100 -0.23 17.16 -9.87
CA ARG A 100 0.12 18.39 -10.56
C ARG A 100 1.32 19.07 -9.90
N ARG A 101 1.26 19.36 -8.60
CA ARG A 101 2.37 20.01 -7.87
C ARG A 101 3.66 19.21 -7.93
N CYS A 102 3.58 17.88 -7.87
CA CYS A 102 4.75 17.00 -7.97
C CYS A 102 5.39 17.12 -9.36
N LEU A 103 4.58 17.08 -10.42
CA LEU A 103 5.05 17.17 -11.80
C LEU A 103 5.55 18.57 -12.16
N GLU A 104 4.92 19.64 -11.65
CA GLU A 104 5.41 21.03 -11.77
C GLU A 104 6.80 21.20 -11.13
N ALA A 105 7.02 20.56 -9.97
CA ALA A 105 8.32 20.57 -9.32
C ALA A 105 9.38 19.80 -10.12
N VAL A 106 9.01 18.65 -10.70
CA VAL A 106 9.88 17.89 -11.61
C VAL A 106 10.19 18.73 -12.87
N HIS A 107 9.17 19.33 -13.50
CA HIS A 107 9.35 20.21 -14.66
C HIS A 107 10.32 21.35 -14.37
N LYS A 108 10.15 22.04 -13.24
CA LYS A 108 11.07 23.10 -12.79
C LYS A 108 12.51 22.60 -12.71
N GLY A 109 12.74 21.41 -12.13
CA GLY A 109 14.06 20.81 -12.06
C GLY A 109 14.68 20.53 -13.43
N VAL A 110 13.88 20.03 -14.37
CA VAL A 110 14.33 19.76 -15.75
C VAL A 110 14.68 21.07 -16.48
N VAL A 111 13.86 22.12 -16.34
CA VAL A 111 14.14 23.46 -16.91
C VAL A 111 15.42 24.07 -16.32
N GLU A 112 15.72 23.81 -15.06
CA GLU A 112 16.97 24.21 -14.39
C GLU A 112 18.19 23.37 -14.86
N GLY A 113 18.02 22.45 -15.81
CA GLY A 113 19.09 21.63 -16.41
C GLY A 113 19.42 20.36 -15.63
N ARG A 114 18.62 19.99 -14.61
CA ARG A 114 18.81 18.72 -13.91
C ARG A 114 18.30 17.55 -14.75
N ARG A 115 18.88 16.37 -14.54
CA ARG A 115 18.35 15.14 -15.14
C ARG A 115 16.94 14.85 -14.61
N LEU A 116 16.09 14.25 -15.43
CA LEU A 116 14.72 13.86 -15.04
C LEU A 116 14.73 12.96 -13.78
N SER A 117 15.65 12.00 -13.74
CA SER A 117 15.86 11.10 -12.60
C SER A 117 16.20 11.83 -11.29
N GLU A 118 17.02 12.89 -11.38
CA GLU A 118 17.41 13.75 -10.25
C GLU A 118 16.24 14.60 -9.79
N ALA A 119 15.56 15.29 -10.73
CA ALA A 119 14.39 16.11 -10.46
C ALA A 119 13.26 15.29 -9.79
N MET A 120 13.03 14.04 -10.26
CA MET A 120 12.14 13.10 -9.61
C MET A 120 12.63 12.68 -8.22
N GLY A 121 13.94 12.58 -8.02
CA GLY A 121 14.56 12.23 -6.73
C GLY A 121 14.27 13.24 -5.64
N GLU A 122 14.22 14.51 -5.95
CA GLU A 122 13.90 15.61 -5.02
C GLU A 122 12.46 15.55 -4.50
N GLN A 123 11.55 14.90 -5.25
CA GLN A 123 10.17 14.69 -4.81
C GLN A 123 10.02 13.58 -3.75
N GLY A 124 11.13 13.07 -3.23
CA GLY A 124 11.19 12.16 -2.09
C GLY A 124 10.50 10.82 -2.36
N ARG A 125 9.33 10.60 -1.71
CA ARG A 125 8.60 9.33 -1.80
C ARG A 125 7.63 9.24 -3.00
N ALA A 126 7.53 10.27 -3.82
CA ALA A 126 6.62 10.30 -4.96
C ALA A 126 7.02 9.25 -6.01
N PHE A 127 8.31 9.13 -6.26
CA PHE A 127 8.87 8.17 -7.21
C PHE A 127 9.73 7.13 -6.48
N PRO A 128 9.42 5.82 -6.59
CA PRO A 128 10.20 4.75 -5.97
C PRO A 128 11.67 4.74 -6.39
N PRO A 129 12.61 4.26 -5.55
CA PRO A 129 14.03 4.21 -5.90
C PRO A 129 14.32 3.44 -7.19
N LEU A 130 13.65 2.30 -7.39
CA LEU A 130 13.75 1.51 -8.62
C LEU A 130 13.33 2.32 -9.86
N TYR A 131 12.18 3.02 -9.79
CA TYR A 131 11.69 3.86 -10.85
C TYR A 131 12.73 4.89 -11.29
N ARG A 132 13.33 5.60 -10.33
CA ARG A 132 14.36 6.61 -10.58
C ARG A 132 15.65 6.03 -11.17
N ALA A 133 16.09 4.86 -10.71
CA ALA A 133 17.25 4.19 -11.24
C ALA A 133 17.05 3.79 -12.71
N MET A 134 15.86 3.30 -13.06
CA MET A 134 15.52 2.97 -14.45
C MET A 134 15.47 4.22 -15.35
N ILE A 135 14.88 5.32 -14.86
CA ILE A 135 14.90 6.60 -15.60
C ILE A 135 16.34 7.07 -15.80
N ALA A 136 17.20 7.02 -14.77
CA ALA A 136 18.61 7.39 -14.88
C ALA A 136 19.37 6.55 -15.93
N ALA A 137 19.11 5.24 -15.98
CA ALA A 137 19.66 4.36 -16.99
C ALA A 137 19.18 4.77 -18.41
N GLY A 138 17.87 5.07 -18.56
CA GLY A 138 17.29 5.54 -19.82
C GLY A 138 17.86 6.84 -20.31
N GLU A 139 18.07 7.79 -19.40
CA GLU A 139 18.73 9.06 -19.71
C GLU A 139 20.18 8.86 -20.16
N SER A 140 20.90 7.98 -19.48
CA SER A 140 22.32 7.75 -19.77
C SER A 140 22.54 6.97 -21.07
N SER A 141 21.63 6.08 -21.43
CA SER A 141 21.68 5.26 -22.66
C SER A 141 20.99 5.92 -23.86
N GLY A 142 20.27 7.04 -23.67
CA GLY A 142 19.41 7.64 -24.70
C GLY A 142 18.13 6.83 -25.02
N ALA A 143 17.82 5.79 -24.22
CA ALA A 143 16.70 4.87 -24.42
C ALA A 143 15.57 5.13 -23.41
N LEU A 144 15.26 6.41 -23.14
CA LEU A 144 14.28 6.77 -22.11
C LEU A 144 12.87 6.30 -22.44
N GLN A 145 12.44 6.39 -23.71
CA GLN A 145 11.11 5.97 -24.16
C GLN A 145 10.85 4.48 -23.89
N PRO A 146 11.65 3.50 -24.38
CA PRO A 146 11.38 2.08 -24.15
C PRO A 146 11.46 1.70 -22.66
N ILE A 147 12.23 2.41 -21.87
CA ILE A 147 12.29 2.22 -20.41
C ILE A 147 11.02 2.70 -19.73
N LEU A 148 10.49 3.87 -20.12
CA LEU A 148 9.21 4.37 -19.62
C LEU A 148 8.04 3.48 -20.02
N GLU A 149 8.03 2.92 -21.22
CA GLU A 149 7.02 1.97 -21.68
C GLU A 149 7.03 0.71 -20.78
N ARG A 150 8.20 0.12 -20.54
CA ARG A 150 8.35 -1.05 -19.65
C ARG A 150 7.95 -0.74 -18.20
N LEU A 151 8.30 0.46 -17.70
CA LEU A 151 7.86 0.92 -16.39
C LEU A 151 6.33 1.05 -16.32
N ALA A 152 5.72 1.64 -17.35
CA ALA A 152 4.28 1.77 -17.44
C ALA A 152 3.60 0.39 -17.46
N ASP A 153 4.06 -0.53 -18.30
CA ASP A 153 3.54 -1.91 -18.38
C ASP A 153 3.62 -2.61 -17.02
N GLY A 154 4.76 -2.49 -16.32
CA GLY A 154 4.94 -3.09 -15.00
C GLY A 154 4.00 -2.51 -13.95
N LEU A 155 3.83 -1.19 -13.92
CA LEU A 155 2.94 -0.50 -12.99
C LEU A 155 1.47 -0.80 -13.29
N GLU A 156 1.07 -0.86 -14.56
CA GLU A 156 -0.29 -1.20 -15.00
C GLU A 156 -0.65 -2.64 -14.62
N ARG A 157 0.24 -3.61 -14.88
CA ARG A 157 0.05 -5.01 -14.45
C ARG A 157 -0.11 -5.13 -12.92
N GLU A 158 0.72 -4.42 -12.15
CA GLU A 158 0.57 -4.42 -10.69
C GLU A 158 -0.80 -3.87 -10.26
N GLN A 159 -1.30 -2.82 -10.93
CA GLN A 159 -2.63 -2.26 -10.69
C GLN A 159 -3.75 -3.22 -11.12
N GLU A 160 -3.59 -3.92 -12.23
CA GLU A 160 -4.57 -4.90 -12.72
C GLU A 160 -4.72 -6.06 -11.74
N VAL A 161 -3.60 -6.65 -11.28
CA VAL A 161 -3.62 -7.73 -10.28
C VAL A 161 -4.28 -7.25 -8.99
N ARG A 162 -3.90 -6.07 -8.49
CA ARG A 162 -4.51 -5.49 -7.30
C ARG A 162 -6.00 -5.21 -7.48
N GLY A 163 -6.38 -4.69 -8.65
CA GLY A 163 -7.78 -4.42 -9.00
C GLY A 163 -8.61 -5.70 -8.98
N LYS A 164 -8.14 -6.77 -9.62
CA LYS A 164 -8.81 -8.08 -9.63
C LYS A 164 -9.04 -8.62 -8.22
N VAL A 165 -8.03 -8.55 -7.35
CA VAL A 165 -8.15 -9.01 -5.96
C VAL A 165 -9.18 -8.17 -5.19
N ILE A 166 -9.13 -6.83 -5.30
CA ILE A 166 -10.08 -5.96 -4.61
C ILE A 166 -11.52 -6.21 -5.09
N THR A 167 -11.73 -6.26 -6.41
CA THR A 167 -13.06 -6.49 -6.99
C THR A 167 -13.63 -7.84 -6.57
N ALA A 168 -12.80 -8.88 -6.56
CA ALA A 168 -13.23 -10.21 -6.14
C ALA A 168 -13.56 -10.31 -4.64
N LEU A 169 -13.02 -9.41 -3.80
CA LEU A 169 -13.33 -9.34 -2.36
C LEU A 169 -14.62 -8.56 -2.06
N VAL A 170 -15.12 -7.72 -2.99
CA VAL A 170 -16.31 -6.87 -2.74
C VAL A 170 -17.53 -7.72 -2.41
N TYR A 171 -17.79 -8.76 -3.22
CA TYR A 171 -18.96 -9.61 -3.02
C TYR A 171 -18.90 -10.42 -1.72
N PRO A 172 -17.82 -11.16 -1.38
CA PRO A 172 -17.69 -11.83 -0.09
C PRO A 172 -17.80 -10.88 1.12
N ALA A 173 -17.22 -9.68 1.02
CA ALA A 173 -17.32 -8.68 2.07
C ALA A 173 -18.76 -8.19 2.28
N ALA A 174 -19.49 -7.89 1.20
CA ALA A 174 -20.89 -7.51 1.26
C ALA A 174 -21.75 -8.62 1.89
N LEU A 175 -21.56 -9.88 1.44
CA LEU A 175 -22.26 -11.03 1.97
C LEU A 175 -21.96 -11.23 3.48
N ALA A 176 -20.70 -11.12 3.89
CA ALA A 176 -20.30 -11.24 5.29
C ALA A 176 -20.92 -10.14 6.17
N VAL A 177 -21.00 -8.90 5.67
CA VAL A 177 -21.66 -7.79 6.38
C VAL A 177 -23.13 -8.05 6.57
N VAL A 178 -23.85 -8.49 5.51
CA VAL A 178 -25.29 -8.84 5.60
C VAL A 178 -25.49 -10.01 6.56
N ALA A 179 -24.69 -11.06 6.46
CA ALA A 179 -24.75 -12.20 7.35
C ALA A 179 -24.57 -11.80 8.82
N LEU A 180 -23.56 -10.98 9.11
CA LEU A 180 -23.29 -10.50 10.45
C LEU A 180 -24.44 -9.62 10.97
N ALA A 181 -25.01 -8.78 10.11
CA ALA A 181 -26.17 -7.95 10.48
C ALA A 181 -27.39 -8.81 10.84
N VAL A 182 -27.70 -9.86 10.05
CA VAL A 182 -28.81 -10.78 10.32
C VAL A 182 -28.60 -11.53 11.61
N ILE A 183 -27.40 -12.11 11.81
CA ILE A 183 -27.06 -12.85 13.06
C ILE A 183 -27.19 -11.91 14.27
N THR A 184 -26.67 -10.71 14.19
CA THR A 184 -26.73 -9.72 15.28
C THR A 184 -28.18 -9.32 15.56
N ALA A 185 -29.01 -9.11 14.53
CA ALA A 185 -30.42 -8.79 14.70
C ALA A 185 -31.18 -9.94 15.38
N LEU A 186 -30.96 -11.19 14.94
CA LEU A 186 -31.58 -12.36 15.56
C LEU A 186 -31.16 -12.50 17.04
N MET A 187 -29.88 -12.36 17.34
CA MET A 187 -29.34 -12.48 18.69
C MET A 187 -29.81 -11.35 19.63
N THR A 188 -30.00 -10.13 19.09
CA THR A 188 -30.37 -8.96 19.92
C THR A 188 -31.86 -8.82 20.11
N PHE A 189 -32.68 -9.17 19.10
CA PHE A 189 -34.13 -8.93 19.13
C PHE A 189 -34.95 -10.20 19.29
N VAL A 190 -34.59 -11.29 18.65
CA VAL A 190 -35.41 -12.51 18.61
C VAL A 190 -35.11 -13.41 19.80
N VAL A 191 -33.86 -13.73 20.04
CA VAL A 191 -33.45 -14.63 21.13
C VAL A 191 -33.94 -14.14 22.50
N PRO A 192 -33.80 -12.87 22.92
CA PRO A 192 -34.29 -12.40 24.22
C PRO A 192 -35.79 -12.56 24.38
N LYS A 193 -36.59 -12.20 23.35
CA LYS A 193 -38.06 -12.31 23.41
C LYS A 193 -38.52 -13.76 23.67
N VAL A 194 -37.85 -14.72 23.06
CA VAL A 194 -38.15 -16.14 23.27
C VAL A 194 -37.78 -16.56 24.68
N VAL A 195 -36.60 -16.11 25.16
CA VAL A 195 -36.14 -16.39 26.53
C VAL A 195 -37.12 -15.85 27.58
N ASP A 196 -37.60 -14.62 27.43
CA ASP A 196 -38.55 -14.00 28.38
C ASP A 196 -39.84 -14.79 28.48
N GLN A 197 -40.35 -15.36 27.36
CA GLN A 197 -41.53 -16.23 27.38
C GLN A 197 -41.32 -17.53 28.15
N PHE A 198 -40.11 -18.15 28.04
CA PHE A 198 -39.83 -19.41 28.74
C PHE A 198 -39.50 -19.22 30.24
N THR A 199 -38.83 -18.12 30.61
CA THR A 199 -38.55 -17.81 32.02
C THR A 199 -39.84 -17.50 32.76
N SER A 200 -40.86 -16.95 32.13
CA SER A 200 -42.19 -16.74 32.77
C SER A 200 -42.94 -18.06 33.05
N MET A 201 -42.58 -19.17 32.37
CA MET A 201 -43.19 -20.49 32.56
C MET A 201 -42.44 -21.38 33.54
N ASN A 202 -41.35 -20.89 34.16
CA ASN A 202 -40.53 -21.60 35.16
C ASN A 202 -39.93 -22.96 34.67
N GLN A 203 -39.74 -23.09 33.36
CA GLN A 203 -39.21 -24.31 32.73
C GLN A 203 -37.69 -24.25 32.52
N GLN A 204 -37.03 -25.40 32.67
CA GLN A 204 -35.60 -25.50 32.41
C GLN A 204 -35.33 -25.50 30.91
N LEU A 205 -34.51 -24.51 30.45
CA LEU A 205 -34.12 -24.38 29.05
C LEU A 205 -33.14 -25.48 28.61
N PRO A 206 -33.31 -26.06 27.42
CA PRO A 206 -32.35 -27.00 26.83
C PRO A 206 -30.93 -26.43 26.79
N LEU A 207 -29.93 -27.28 26.80
CA LEU A 207 -28.52 -26.90 26.88
C LEU A 207 -28.09 -26.03 25.70
N LEU A 208 -28.57 -26.36 24.49
CA LEU A 208 -28.33 -25.58 23.27
C LEU A 208 -28.85 -24.13 23.41
N THR A 209 -30.08 -24.00 23.88
CA THR A 209 -30.71 -22.68 24.09
C THR A 209 -29.93 -21.85 25.11
N ARG A 210 -29.47 -22.47 26.20
CA ARG A 210 -28.67 -21.83 27.25
C ARG A 210 -27.33 -21.31 26.71
N ILE A 211 -26.66 -22.06 25.82
CA ILE A 211 -25.42 -21.64 25.18
C ILE A 211 -25.68 -20.45 24.27
N ILE A 212 -26.70 -20.50 23.43
CA ILE A 212 -27.06 -19.39 22.50
C ILE A 212 -27.41 -18.12 23.28
N ILE A 213 -28.14 -18.23 24.37
CA ILE A 213 -28.46 -17.12 25.29
C ILE A 213 -27.16 -16.52 25.87
N GLY A 214 -26.26 -17.36 26.35
CA GLY A 214 -24.97 -16.90 26.88
C GLY A 214 -24.16 -16.12 25.85
N ILE A 215 -24.14 -16.58 24.59
CA ILE A 215 -23.49 -15.88 23.48
C ILE A 215 -24.23 -14.54 23.19
N SER A 216 -25.58 -14.55 23.19
CA SER A 216 -26.38 -13.34 22.96
C SER A 216 -26.10 -12.26 24.02
N HIS A 217 -26.10 -12.64 25.30
CA HIS A 217 -25.75 -11.73 26.40
C HIS A 217 -24.31 -11.22 26.26
N ALA A 218 -23.36 -12.11 25.99
CA ALA A 218 -21.97 -11.73 25.76
C ALA A 218 -21.83 -10.75 24.58
N MET A 219 -22.54 -10.96 23.48
CA MET A 219 -22.55 -10.03 22.34
C MET A 219 -23.15 -8.67 22.69
N ARG A 220 -24.23 -8.66 23.46
CA ARG A 220 -24.94 -7.43 23.85
C ARG A 220 -24.13 -6.61 24.86
N ASP A 221 -23.61 -7.26 25.89
CA ASP A 221 -22.95 -6.59 27.02
C ASP A 221 -21.49 -6.27 26.72
N TRP A 222 -20.80 -7.17 26.01
CA TRP A 222 -19.35 -7.13 25.77
C TRP A 222 -19.00 -6.92 24.31
N GLY A 223 -19.95 -6.91 23.37
CA GLY A 223 -19.70 -6.81 21.94
C GLY A 223 -18.91 -5.55 21.55
N TRP A 224 -19.24 -4.40 22.16
CA TRP A 224 -18.51 -3.15 21.95
C TRP A 224 -17.09 -3.20 22.54
N VAL A 225 -16.88 -3.88 23.69
CA VAL A 225 -15.58 -4.09 24.32
C VAL A 225 -14.71 -5.02 23.44
N ALA A 226 -15.32 -6.09 22.91
CA ALA A 226 -14.65 -7.00 21.99
C ALA A 226 -14.24 -6.29 20.70
N ALA A 227 -15.10 -5.44 20.12
CA ALA A 227 -14.79 -4.62 18.96
C ALA A 227 -13.64 -3.64 19.26
N LEU A 228 -13.69 -2.93 20.38
CA LEU A 228 -12.63 -2.04 20.82
C LEU A 228 -11.33 -2.79 21.07
N GLY A 229 -11.42 -3.96 21.74
CA GLY A 229 -10.27 -4.85 21.98
C GLY A 229 -9.60 -5.30 20.68
N LEU A 230 -10.40 -5.66 19.65
CA LEU A 230 -9.88 -6.04 18.34
C LEU A 230 -9.15 -4.87 17.65
N VAL A 231 -9.73 -3.67 17.71
CA VAL A 231 -9.09 -2.45 17.17
C VAL A 231 -7.80 -2.14 17.92
N CYS A 232 -7.81 -2.19 19.25
CA CYS A 232 -6.63 -1.97 20.08
C CYS A 232 -5.55 -3.04 19.82
N ALA A 233 -5.94 -4.32 19.75
CA ALA A 233 -5.03 -5.41 19.41
C ALA A 233 -4.41 -5.23 18.03
N GLY A 234 -5.18 -4.82 17.02
CA GLY A 234 -4.69 -4.48 15.69
C GLY A 234 -3.71 -3.30 15.71
N ALA A 235 -4.03 -2.24 16.46
CA ALA A 235 -3.14 -1.10 16.63
C ALA A 235 -1.84 -1.48 17.36
N LEU A 236 -1.92 -2.26 18.45
CA LEU A 236 -0.77 -2.77 19.18
C LEU A 236 0.10 -3.70 18.33
N ALA A 237 -0.52 -4.60 17.56
CA ALA A 237 0.19 -5.45 16.61
C ALA A 237 0.91 -4.61 15.55
N GLY A 238 0.25 -3.57 15.00
CA GLY A 238 0.86 -2.61 14.07
C GLY A 238 2.05 -1.85 14.67
N LEU A 239 1.95 -1.46 15.94
CA LEU A 239 3.06 -0.82 16.67
C LEU A 239 4.19 -1.82 16.99
N ALA A 240 3.85 -3.04 17.39
CA ALA A 240 4.81 -4.12 17.66
C ALA A 240 5.60 -4.52 16.42
N LEU A 241 4.95 -4.58 15.25
CA LEU A 241 5.58 -4.84 13.96
C LEU A 241 6.52 -3.72 13.46
N ARG A 242 6.52 -2.56 14.10
CA ARG A 242 7.55 -1.53 13.85
C ARG A 242 8.91 -1.90 14.45
N ARG A 243 8.97 -2.80 15.43
CA ARG A 243 10.22 -3.32 15.99
C ARG A 243 10.81 -4.36 15.03
N PRO A 244 12.06 -4.17 14.53
CA PRO A 244 12.64 -5.03 13.49
C PRO A 244 12.72 -6.51 13.89
N ALA A 245 13.00 -6.81 15.15
CA ALA A 245 13.06 -8.19 15.65
C ALA A 245 11.71 -8.91 15.65
N LEU A 246 10.62 -8.22 16.01
CA LEU A 246 9.27 -8.77 15.99
C LEU A 246 8.75 -8.93 14.56
N ARG A 247 9.06 -7.96 13.71
CA ARG A 247 8.72 -8.00 12.28
C ARG A 247 9.39 -9.20 11.60
N LEU A 248 10.68 -9.46 11.86
CA LEU A 248 11.38 -10.62 11.30
C LEU A 248 10.73 -11.95 11.74
N LYS A 249 10.35 -12.08 13.02
CA LYS A 249 9.64 -13.26 13.52
C LYS A 249 8.27 -13.44 12.86
N ALA A 250 7.48 -12.36 12.75
CA ALA A 250 6.18 -12.38 12.11
C ALA A 250 6.29 -12.72 10.61
N ASP A 251 7.20 -12.09 9.88
CA ASP A 251 7.48 -12.36 8.47
C ASP A 251 7.92 -13.82 8.26
N THR A 252 8.75 -14.35 9.15
CA THR A 252 9.19 -15.76 9.09
C THR A 252 8.05 -16.72 9.39
N ALA A 253 7.21 -16.43 10.40
CA ALA A 253 6.04 -17.25 10.73
C ALA A 253 5.03 -17.26 9.56
N LEU A 254 4.81 -16.11 8.94
CA LEU A 254 3.91 -15.97 7.80
C LEU A 254 4.36 -16.81 6.59
N LEU A 255 5.68 -16.88 6.34
CA LEU A 255 6.24 -17.72 5.28
C LEU A 255 6.16 -19.23 5.58
N ARG A 256 5.96 -19.63 6.83
CA ARG A 256 5.79 -21.04 7.22
C ARG A 256 4.36 -21.56 7.03
N LEU A 257 3.38 -20.68 6.90
CA LEU A 257 1.99 -21.07 6.63
C LEU A 257 1.89 -21.74 5.25
N PRO A 258 1.25 -22.92 5.13
CA PRO A 258 1.31 -23.72 3.91
C PRO A 258 0.72 -23.02 2.69
N VAL A 259 -0.37 -22.28 2.86
CA VAL A 259 -1.06 -21.56 1.77
C VAL A 259 -0.52 -20.15 1.60
N ILE A 260 -0.54 -19.36 2.68
CA ILE A 260 -0.15 -17.94 2.66
C ILE A 260 1.34 -17.77 2.38
N GLY A 261 2.18 -18.66 2.96
CA GLY A 261 3.63 -18.59 2.76
C GLY A 261 4.03 -18.87 1.31
N ARG A 262 3.37 -19.83 0.63
CA ARG A 262 3.58 -20.07 -0.80
C ARG A 262 3.20 -18.85 -1.63
N LEU A 263 2.01 -18.30 -1.38
CA LEU A 263 1.50 -17.14 -2.08
C LEU A 263 2.42 -15.91 -1.97
N ILE A 264 2.94 -15.63 -0.76
CA ILE A 264 3.88 -14.54 -0.52
C ILE A 264 5.19 -14.77 -1.26
N ARG A 265 5.73 -16.00 -1.24
CA ARG A 265 6.96 -16.34 -1.96
C ARG A 265 6.79 -16.16 -3.46
N ASP A 266 5.72 -16.70 -4.03
CA ASP A 266 5.45 -16.63 -5.48
C ASP A 266 5.28 -15.19 -5.94
N LEU A 267 4.51 -14.37 -5.20
CA LEU A 267 4.33 -12.95 -5.50
C LEU A 267 5.65 -12.15 -5.46
N HIS A 268 6.48 -12.40 -4.44
CA HIS A 268 7.78 -11.73 -4.35
C HIS A 268 8.77 -12.22 -5.40
N ALA A 269 8.75 -13.50 -5.72
CA ALA A 269 9.56 -14.10 -6.76
C ALA A 269 9.19 -13.53 -8.14
N ALA A 270 7.89 -13.44 -8.45
CA ALA A 270 7.40 -12.82 -9.67
C ALA A 270 7.86 -11.36 -9.80
N ARG A 271 7.69 -10.56 -8.73
CA ARG A 271 8.14 -9.16 -8.71
C ARG A 271 9.65 -9.04 -8.88
N MET A 272 10.43 -9.88 -8.21
CA MET A 272 11.89 -9.89 -8.35
C MET A 272 12.30 -10.25 -9.77
N ALA A 273 11.74 -11.30 -10.35
CA ALA A 273 12.02 -11.71 -11.71
C ALA A 273 11.69 -10.62 -12.73
N ARG A 274 10.52 -9.98 -12.60
CA ARG A 274 10.07 -8.85 -13.42
C ARG A 274 11.03 -7.67 -13.31
N THR A 275 11.40 -7.30 -12.08
CA THR A 275 12.33 -6.20 -11.81
C THR A 275 13.68 -6.47 -12.46
N LEU A 276 14.23 -7.66 -12.25
CA LEU A 276 15.53 -8.04 -12.83
C LEU A 276 15.48 -8.08 -14.36
N SER A 277 14.44 -8.70 -14.94
CA SER A 277 14.23 -8.71 -16.40
C SER A 277 14.22 -7.28 -16.97
N THR A 278 13.40 -6.40 -16.37
CA THR A 278 13.29 -5.02 -16.83
C THR A 278 14.62 -4.26 -16.72
N MET A 279 15.38 -4.47 -15.64
CA MET A 279 16.67 -3.81 -15.45
C MET A 279 17.73 -4.32 -16.42
N ILE A 280 17.81 -5.64 -16.64
CA ILE A 280 18.75 -6.25 -17.60
C ILE A 280 18.43 -5.76 -19.01
N ALA A 281 17.14 -5.70 -19.37
CA ALA A 281 16.69 -5.16 -20.64
C ALA A 281 17.01 -3.67 -20.85
N SER A 282 17.15 -2.94 -19.74
CA SER A 282 17.58 -1.53 -19.72
C SER A 282 19.10 -1.36 -19.69
N GLY A 283 19.88 -2.45 -19.80
CA GLY A 283 21.34 -2.44 -19.78
C GLY A 283 21.95 -2.30 -18.39
N LEU A 284 21.14 -2.39 -17.32
CA LEU A 284 21.65 -2.32 -15.95
C LEU A 284 22.23 -3.66 -15.49
N PRO A 285 23.35 -3.65 -14.74
CA PRO A 285 23.94 -4.88 -14.20
C PRO A 285 22.97 -5.61 -13.26
N VAL A 286 22.98 -6.95 -13.31
CA VAL A 286 22.17 -7.82 -12.42
C VAL A 286 22.37 -7.49 -10.94
N LEU A 287 23.63 -7.19 -10.55
CA LEU A 287 23.99 -6.83 -9.19
C LEU A 287 23.25 -5.57 -8.70
N GLU A 288 23.13 -4.55 -9.54
CA GLU A 288 22.40 -3.33 -9.21
C GLU A 288 20.91 -3.62 -9.09
N GLY A 289 20.37 -4.45 -9.99
CA GLY A 289 19.00 -4.96 -9.93
C GLY A 289 18.68 -5.66 -8.62
N LEU A 290 19.53 -6.55 -8.16
CA LEU A 290 19.39 -7.25 -6.89
C LEU A 290 19.41 -6.29 -5.69
N ASN A 291 20.32 -5.32 -5.67
CA ASN A 291 20.42 -4.34 -4.60
C ASN A 291 19.18 -3.44 -4.51
N LEU A 292 18.64 -3.00 -5.64
CA LEU A 292 17.42 -2.21 -5.70
C LEU A 292 16.18 -3.03 -5.30
N THR A 293 16.08 -4.27 -5.78
CA THR A 293 15.01 -5.20 -5.41
C THR A 293 15.01 -5.46 -3.91
N ALA A 294 16.19 -5.72 -3.31
CA ALA A 294 16.30 -5.95 -1.86
C ALA A 294 15.78 -4.79 -1.00
N ARG A 295 15.80 -3.55 -1.53
CA ARG A 295 15.27 -2.36 -0.84
C ARG A 295 13.75 -2.22 -0.99
N THR A 296 13.15 -2.83 -2.00
CA THR A 296 11.71 -2.73 -2.31
C THR A 296 10.91 -3.91 -1.76
N VAL A 297 11.55 -5.03 -1.45
CA VAL A 297 10.91 -6.22 -0.86
C VAL A 297 10.41 -5.91 0.54
N SER A 298 9.09 -6.11 0.75
CA SER A 298 8.43 -5.80 2.02
C SER A 298 8.71 -6.82 3.13
N ASN A 299 8.87 -8.10 2.77
CA ASN A 299 9.18 -9.16 3.71
C ASN A 299 10.68 -9.16 4.05
N THR A 300 10.99 -9.04 5.34
CA THR A 300 12.38 -8.87 5.83
C THR A 300 13.26 -10.08 5.55
N ARG A 301 12.70 -11.31 5.59
CA ARG A 301 13.45 -12.53 5.30
C ARG A 301 13.80 -12.62 3.81
N LEU A 302 12.86 -12.32 2.92
CA LEU A 302 13.09 -12.30 1.48
C LEU A 302 14.06 -11.18 1.09
N ALA A 303 13.96 -10.01 1.73
CA ALA A 303 14.92 -8.91 1.54
C ALA A 303 16.32 -9.31 1.97
N ALA A 304 16.49 -10.02 3.08
CA ALA A 304 17.78 -10.53 3.52
C ALA A 304 18.34 -11.57 2.52
N ALA A 305 17.52 -12.51 2.07
CA ALA A 305 17.91 -13.49 1.06
C ALA A 305 18.39 -12.82 -0.24
N THR A 306 17.67 -11.80 -0.71
CA THR A 306 18.07 -11.04 -1.92
C THR A 306 19.38 -10.29 -1.74
N ARG A 307 19.66 -9.76 -0.52
CA ARG A 307 20.99 -9.14 -0.23
C ARG A 307 22.11 -10.16 -0.26
N THR A 308 21.94 -11.33 0.37
CA THR A 308 22.92 -12.40 0.31
C THR A 308 23.17 -12.88 -1.13
N MET A 309 22.11 -12.94 -1.96
CA MET A 309 22.27 -13.22 -3.39
C MET A 309 23.12 -12.15 -4.09
N ALA A 310 22.91 -10.87 -3.79
CA ALA A 310 23.69 -9.79 -4.37
C ALA A 310 25.18 -9.89 -3.96
N GLU A 311 25.48 -10.33 -2.73
CA GLU A 311 26.85 -10.58 -2.28
C GLU A 311 27.51 -11.73 -3.05
N VAL A 312 26.82 -12.85 -3.22
CA VAL A 312 27.30 -14.00 -4.00
C VAL A 312 27.56 -13.63 -5.46
N VAL A 313 26.65 -12.86 -6.09
CA VAL A 313 26.83 -12.41 -7.48
C VAL A 313 27.99 -11.41 -7.58
N ARG A 314 28.21 -10.56 -6.60
CA ARG A 314 29.34 -9.64 -6.53
C ARG A 314 30.70 -10.39 -6.51
N GLU A 315 30.74 -11.53 -5.84
CA GLU A 315 31.89 -12.42 -5.74
C GLU A 315 32.06 -13.30 -6.99
N GLY A 316 31.24 -13.10 -8.03
CA GLY A 316 31.32 -13.87 -9.29
C GLY A 316 30.55 -15.19 -9.28
N GLY A 317 29.76 -15.44 -8.24
CA GLY A 317 28.86 -16.60 -8.16
C GLY A 317 27.64 -16.48 -9.08
N SER A 318 27.06 -17.63 -9.49
CA SER A 318 25.84 -17.64 -10.31
C SER A 318 24.61 -17.19 -9.53
N LEU A 319 23.71 -16.45 -10.18
CA LEU A 319 22.43 -16.02 -9.61
C LEU A 319 21.54 -17.22 -9.27
N SER A 320 21.43 -18.19 -10.17
CA SER A 320 20.68 -19.42 -9.94
C SER A 320 21.20 -20.26 -8.77
N GLY A 321 22.53 -20.33 -8.61
CA GLY A 321 23.18 -20.97 -7.47
C GLY A 321 22.89 -20.24 -6.15
N ALA A 322 22.89 -18.90 -6.17
CA ALA A 322 22.50 -18.08 -5.02
C ALA A 322 21.03 -18.25 -4.64
N MET A 323 20.12 -18.28 -5.62
CA MET A 323 18.69 -18.54 -5.41
C MET A 323 18.44 -19.91 -4.79
N ARG A 324 19.15 -20.95 -5.27
CA ARG A 324 19.03 -22.33 -4.75
C ARG A 324 19.46 -22.41 -3.29
N ARG A 325 20.56 -21.75 -2.93
CA ARG A 325 21.04 -21.70 -1.53
C ARG A 325 20.12 -20.92 -0.60
N ALA A 326 19.43 -19.90 -1.11
CA ALA A 326 18.48 -19.10 -0.33
C ALA A 326 17.24 -19.89 0.08
N ASP A 327 16.84 -20.93 -0.66
CA ASP A 327 15.72 -21.86 -0.42
C ASP A 327 14.38 -21.17 -0.08
N VAL A 328 14.16 -20.00 -0.68
CA VAL A 328 12.94 -19.20 -0.50
C VAL A 328 12.23 -18.90 -1.82
N PHE A 329 12.84 -19.26 -2.94
CA PHE A 329 12.31 -19.01 -4.27
C PHE A 329 11.69 -20.27 -4.89
N PRO A 330 10.64 -20.12 -5.70
CA PRO A 330 10.01 -21.25 -6.40
C PRO A 330 11.02 -21.96 -7.32
N PRO A 331 10.96 -23.31 -7.41
CA PRO A 331 11.88 -24.08 -8.27
C PRO A 331 11.88 -23.63 -9.72
N LEU A 332 10.70 -23.25 -10.25
CA LEU A 332 10.57 -22.76 -11.62
C LEU A 332 11.49 -21.56 -11.88
N LEU A 333 11.48 -20.56 -10.99
CA LEU A 333 12.32 -19.38 -11.13
C LEU A 333 13.80 -19.74 -11.12
N VAL A 334 14.21 -20.64 -10.21
CA VAL A 334 15.61 -21.12 -10.13
C VAL A 334 16.03 -21.81 -11.43
N HIS A 335 15.17 -22.66 -12.01
CA HIS A 335 15.47 -23.35 -13.28
C HIS A 335 15.52 -22.40 -14.46
N MET A 336 14.57 -21.46 -14.56
CA MET A 336 14.54 -20.47 -15.64
C MET A 336 15.76 -19.56 -15.58
N THR A 337 16.16 -19.16 -14.36
CA THR A 337 17.38 -18.36 -14.13
C THR A 337 18.63 -19.13 -14.54
N ALA A 338 18.75 -20.41 -14.16
CA ALA A 338 19.89 -21.25 -14.54
C ALA A 338 20.01 -21.42 -16.06
N SER A 339 18.88 -21.66 -16.73
CA SER A 339 18.82 -21.76 -18.19
C SER A 339 19.19 -20.43 -18.86
N GLY A 340 18.77 -19.30 -18.26
CA GLY A 340 19.07 -17.96 -18.75
C GLY A 340 20.55 -17.60 -18.60
N GLU A 341 21.16 -17.95 -17.47
CA GLU A 341 22.60 -17.79 -17.25
C GLU A 341 23.42 -18.62 -18.23
N GLY A 342 23.07 -19.90 -18.41
CA GLY A 342 23.81 -20.81 -19.31
C GLY A 342 23.68 -20.45 -20.79
N SER A 343 22.57 -19.87 -21.22
CA SER A 343 22.30 -19.48 -22.61
C SER A 343 22.61 -18.01 -22.93
N GLY A 344 22.97 -17.19 -21.94
CA GLY A 344 23.12 -15.74 -22.10
C GLY A 344 21.78 -15.00 -22.34
N ARG A 345 20.64 -15.66 -22.13
CA ARG A 345 19.28 -15.12 -22.36
C ARG A 345 18.51 -14.96 -21.06
N LEU A 346 19.15 -14.34 -20.08
CA LEU A 346 18.59 -14.21 -18.72
C LEU A 346 17.32 -13.33 -18.70
N GLU A 347 17.33 -12.22 -19.43
CA GLU A 347 16.20 -11.27 -19.49
C GLU A 347 14.90 -11.94 -19.94
N PRO A 348 14.80 -12.56 -21.14
CA PRO A 348 13.51 -13.12 -21.61
C PRO A 348 13.04 -14.31 -20.77
N LEU A 349 13.95 -15.05 -20.14
CA LEU A 349 13.58 -16.17 -19.29
C LEU A 349 13.07 -15.70 -17.91
N LEU A 350 13.64 -14.65 -17.35
CA LEU A 350 13.09 -14.02 -16.12
C LEU A 350 11.71 -13.40 -16.38
N ASP A 351 11.51 -12.77 -17.55
CA ASP A 351 10.21 -12.19 -17.91
C ASP A 351 9.13 -13.27 -18.03
N ARG A 352 9.43 -14.38 -18.73
CA ARG A 352 8.54 -15.54 -18.83
C ARG A 352 8.25 -16.18 -17.47
N ALA A 353 9.25 -16.30 -16.61
CA ALA A 353 9.07 -16.82 -15.26
C ALA A 353 8.14 -15.91 -14.44
N ALA A 354 8.30 -14.60 -14.54
CA ALA A 354 7.43 -13.64 -13.89
C ALA A 354 5.99 -13.75 -14.39
N ASP A 355 5.78 -13.80 -15.72
CA ASP A 355 4.45 -13.97 -16.32
C ASP A 355 3.75 -15.27 -15.89
N TYR A 356 4.50 -16.35 -15.76
CA TYR A 356 3.96 -17.63 -15.28
C TYR A 356 3.52 -17.52 -13.83
N MET A 357 4.37 -16.99 -12.96
CA MET A 357 4.08 -16.85 -11.53
C MET A 357 2.93 -15.85 -11.28
N ASP A 358 2.84 -14.77 -12.05
CA ASP A 358 1.73 -13.81 -11.98
C ASP A 358 0.39 -14.48 -12.33
N ARG A 359 0.36 -15.34 -13.37
CA ARG A 359 -0.83 -16.13 -13.74
C ARG A 359 -1.17 -17.17 -12.69
N GLU A 360 -0.19 -17.88 -12.17
CA GLU A 360 -0.42 -18.89 -11.10
C GLU A 360 -0.98 -18.21 -9.84
N PHE A 361 -0.42 -17.07 -9.45
CA PHE A 361 -0.94 -16.26 -8.36
C PHE A 361 -2.39 -15.81 -8.59
N ALA A 362 -2.70 -15.30 -9.78
CA ALA A 362 -4.04 -14.85 -10.13
C ALA A 362 -5.05 -15.99 -10.09
N THR A 363 -4.69 -17.16 -10.65
CA THR A 363 -5.54 -18.37 -10.66
C THR A 363 -5.77 -18.88 -9.24
N PHE A 364 -4.71 -19.01 -8.45
CA PHE A 364 -4.82 -19.44 -7.05
C PHE A 364 -5.70 -18.51 -6.23
N THR A 365 -5.50 -17.20 -6.37
CA THR A 365 -6.30 -16.20 -5.68
C THR A 365 -7.77 -16.30 -6.10
N ALA A 366 -8.05 -16.46 -7.39
CA ALA A 366 -9.43 -16.63 -7.90
C ALA A 366 -10.11 -17.87 -7.29
N VAL A 367 -9.40 -19.01 -7.24
CA VAL A 367 -9.93 -20.25 -6.63
C VAL A 367 -10.17 -20.05 -5.11
N MET A 368 -9.24 -19.43 -4.40
CA MET A 368 -9.43 -19.18 -2.97
C MET A 368 -10.62 -18.27 -2.69
N LEU A 369 -10.81 -17.24 -3.49
CA LEU A 369 -11.93 -16.31 -3.37
C LEU A 369 -13.27 -16.96 -3.75
N SER A 370 -13.29 -17.85 -4.75
CA SER A 370 -14.50 -18.59 -5.14
C SER A 370 -14.95 -19.58 -4.05
N LEU A 371 -14.03 -20.10 -3.25
CA LEU A 371 -14.36 -20.99 -2.11
C LEU A 371 -14.86 -20.22 -0.89
N LEU A 372 -14.58 -18.93 -0.81
CA LEU A 372 -15.02 -18.08 0.30
C LEU A 372 -16.55 -17.92 0.33
N GLU A 373 -17.16 -17.83 -0.83
CA GLU A 373 -18.63 -17.68 -0.97
C GLU A 373 -19.41 -18.90 -0.40
N PRO A 374 -19.18 -20.14 -0.87
CA PRO A 374 -19.80 -21.31 -0.26
C PRO A 374 -19.47 -21.46 1.23
N GLY A 375 -18.23 -21.12 1.62
CA GLY A 375 -17.83 -21.15 3.01
C GLY A 375 -18.66 -20.21 3.91
N ILE A 376 -18.87 -18.96 3.48
CA ILE A 376 -19.71 -18.00 4.20
C ILE A 376 -21.16 -18.49 4.27
N ILE A 377 -21.72 -19.01 3.17
CA ILE A 377 -23.10 -19.52 3.11
C ILE A 377 -23.28 -20.68 4.09
N ILE A 378 -22.36 -21.64 4.09
CA ILE A 378 -22.43 -22.81 4.99
C ILE A 378 -22.34 -22.38 6.46
N VAL A 379 -21.37 -21.51 6.80
CA VAL A 379 -21.21 -21.01 8.17
C VAL A 379 -22.44 -20.21 8.61
N MET A 380 -22.94 -19.31 7.76
CA MET A 380 -24.13 -18.51 8.06
C MET A 380 -25.37 -19.39 8.21
N GLY A 381 -25.59 -20.30 7.26
CA GLY A 381 -26.72 -21.26 7.32
C GLY A 381 -26.67 -22.12 8.58
N GLY A 382 -25.48 -22.60 8.94
CA GLY A 382 -25.27 -23.34 10.18
C GLY A 382 -25.59 -22.54 11.44
N VAL A 383 -25.12 -21.30 11.50
CA VAL A 383 -25.42 -20.40 12.65
C VAL A 383 -26.92 -20.10 12.73
N VAL A 384 -27.56 -19.77 11.61
CA VAL A 384 -29.01 -19.51 11.59
C VAL A 384 -29.79 -20.78 11.97
N ALA A 385 -29.42 -21.94 11.47
CA ALA A 385 -30.04 -23.22 11.83
C ALA A 385 -29.91 -23.50 13.33
N LEU A 386 -28.73 -23.26 13.93
CA LEU A 386 -28.52 -23.39 15.36
C LEU A 386 -29.40 -22.44 16.18
N ILE A 387 -29.57 -21.20 15.73
CA ILE A 387 -30.46 -20.21 16.38
C ILE A 387 -31.91 -20.70 16.30
N VAL A 388 -32.37 -21.13 15.13
CA VAL A 388 -33.73 -21.63 14.92
C VAL A 388 -34.01 -22.87 15.76
N LEU A 389 -33.08 -23.85 15.79
CA LEU A 389 -33.18 -25.03 16.64
C LEU A 389 -33.22 -24.67 18.12
N SER A 390 -32.44 -23.68 18.55
CA SER A 390 -32.42 -23.20 19.93
C SER A 390 -33.75 -22.58 20.37
N ILE A 391 -34.53 -22.05 19.42
CA ILE A 391 -35.87 -21.51 19.64
C ILE A 391 -36.92 -22.63 19.57
N LEU A 392 -36.80 -23.57 18.64
CA LEU A 392 -37.80 -24.58 18.37
C LEU A 392 -37.80 -25.70 19.42
N LEU A 393 -36.62 -26.14 19.92
CA LEU A 393 -36.50 -27.21 20.90
C LEU A 393 -37.31 -26.97 22.19
N PRO A 394 -37.26 -25.81 22.84
CA PRO A 394 -38.11 -25.52 23.99
C PRO A 394 -39.58 -25.58 23.65
N ILE A 395 -40.01 -25.06 22.49
CA ILE A 395 -41.44 -25.04 22.06
C ILE A 395 -41.96 -26.52 21.92
N LEU A 396 -41.18 -27.36 21.30
CA LEU A 396 -41.54 -28.79 21.17
C LEU A 396 -41.65 -29.50 22.53
N GLN A 397 -40.80 -29.18 23.49
CA GLN A 397 -40.83 -29.78 24.84
C GLN A 397 -42.12 -29.35 25.58
N ILE A 398 -42.59 -28.12 25.44
CA ILE A 398 -43.84 -27.66 26.04
C ILE A 398 -45.06 -28.43 25.46
N ASN A 399 -45.09 -28.58 24.13
CA ASN A 399 -46.16 -29.27 23.45
C ASN A 399 -46.25 -30.75 23.86
N THR A 400 -45.11 -31.43 24.14
CA THR A 400 -45.08 -32.83 24.61
C THR A 400 -45.52 -32.92 26.04
N LEU A 401 -45.24 -31.94 26.92
CA LEU A 401 -45.69 -31.91 28.31
C LEU A 401 -47.16 -31.53 28.46
N ALA A 402 -47.73 -30.74 27.54
CA ALA A 402 -49.15 -30.38 27.53
C ALA A 402 -50.05 -31.49 26.94
N ALA A 403 -49.48 -32.49 26.28
CA ALA A 403 -50.18 -33.65 25.70
C ALA A 403 -50.24 -34.89 26.62
N VAL A 404 -49.64 -34.79 27.82
CA VAL A 404 -49.68 -35.82 28.88
C VAL A 404 -50.48 -35.29 30.07
#